data_c84bd94466e5c6777602e0ef7a2e51fa
#
_entry.id   c84bd94466e5c6777602e0ef7a2e51fa
#
_cell.length_a   1.000
_cell.length_b   1.000
_cell.length_c   1.000
_cell.angle_alpha   90.00
_cell.angle_beta   90.00
_cell.angle_gamma   90.00
#
_symmetry.space_group_name_H-M   'P 1'
#
loop_
_entity.id
_entity.type
_entity.pdbx_description
1 polymer ?
#
loop_
_entity_poly.entity_id
_entity_poly.type
_entity_poly.pdbx_seq_one_letter_code
_entity_poly.pdbx_strand_id
1 'polypeptide(L)'
;MGKIVVAGILIALVASAQPARAPKSGDGTDRLAKRIDRILSPTKNKDLKVGIYAANAKTGELLYQRNSDEQMIPASVSKVFTSYVALKRLKPTSAFKTQIYVTGPIKEGILGGDLYIKGGGDPSLVSERMWMLANEVLRSGIRNIPGNLIADGSYFDTERVPDTRPKYLKDQAYNAPLGALSFNFNTTTIYIRPGEKDGTTPIVFTDPQNSYIDVVNQAKTGSSTSKNS
;
A
#
# COMPACT_ATOMS: atom_id res chain seq x y z
N MET A 1 21.37 -15.14 6.01
CA MET A 1 20.26 -14.25 5.57
C MET A 1 19.02 -14.58 6.40
N GLY A 2 18.78 -13.81 7.46
CA GLY A 2 17.67 -14.04 8.38
C GLY A 2 16.36 -13.56 7.78
N LYS A 3 15.34 -14.41 7.72
CA LYS A 3 13.97 -14.03 7.34
C LYS A 3 13.30 -13.34 8.53
N ILE A 4 13.00 -12.06 8.41
CA ILE A 4 12.20 -11.33 9.39
C ILE A 4 10.73 -11.51 9.01
N VAL A 5 9.99 -12.28 9.80
CA VAL A 5 8.53 -12.36 9.70
C VAL A 5 7.95 -11.40 10.74
N VAL A 6 7.39 -10.28 10.28
CA VAL A 6 6.68 -9.34 11.15
C VAL A 6 5.19 -9.67 11.06
N ALA A 7 4.66 -10.37 12.05
CA ALA A 7 3.22 -10.49 12.27
C ALA A 7 2.83 -9.59 13.43
N GLY A 8 2.32 -8.41 13.14
CA GLY A 8 1.88 -7.46 14.16
C GLY A 8 0.42 -7.09 13.95
N ILE A 9 -0.46 -7.55 14.83
CA ILE A 9 -1.78 -6.93 15.02
C ILE A 9 -1.66 -6.11 16.29
N LEU A 10 -1.51 -4.78 16.14
CA LEU A 10 -1.55 -3.85 17.25
C LEU A 10 -2.80 -2.99 17.10
N ILE A 11 -3.81 -3.22 17.95
CA ILE A 11 -4.87 -2.27 18.18
C ILE A 11 -4.52 -1.56 19.48
N ALA A 12 -3.87 -0.42 19.40
CA ALA A 12 -3.63 0.46 20.53
C ALA A 12 -4.49 1.71 20.41
N LEU A 13 -5.54 1.82 21.18
CA LEU A 13 -6.18 3.10 21.49
C LEU A 13 -5.35 3.77 22.59
N VAL A 14 -4.62 4.81 22.25
CA VAL A 14 -3.88 5.61 23.24
C VAL A 14 -4.85 6.55 23.93
N ALA A 15 -5.33 6.14 25.11
CA ALA A 15 -5.76 7.06 26.13
C ALA A 15 -4.51 7.42 26.95
N SER A 16 -4.38 8.69 27.38
CA SER A 16 -3.29 9.31 28.15
C SER A 16 -2.41 8.32 28.92
N ALA A 17 -1.10 8.35 28.62
CA ALA A 17 -0.13 7.46 29.23
C ALA A 17 -0.03 7.66 30.74
N GLN A 18 -0.76 6.86 31.49
CA GLN A 18 -0.42 6.56 32.86
C GLN A 18 0.60 5.41 32.87
N PRO A 19 1.58 5.41 33.79
CA PRO A 19 2.52 4.32 33.91
C PRO A 19 1.77 3.01 34.11
N ALA A 20 2.14 1.98 33.36
CA ALA A 20 1.53 0.67 33.44
C ALA A 20 1.59 0.13 34.86
N ARG A 21 0.44 -0.20 35.43
CA ARG A 21 0.33 -0.83 36.74
C ARG A 21 0.80 -2.28 36.60
N ALA A 22 1.68 -2.73 37.50
CA ALA A 22 2.16 -4.11 37.49
C ALA A 22 0.98 -5.11 37.44
N PRO A 23 1.14 -6.25 36.73
CA PRO A 23 0.06 -7.21 36.58
C PRO A 23 -0.40 -7.72 37.96
N LYS A 24 -1.69 -7.69 38.18
CA LYS A 24 -2.27 -8.47 39.27
C LYS A 24 -2.29 -9.93 38.80
N SER A 25 -1.46 -10.77 39.40
CA SER A 25 -1.44 -12.21 39.11
C SER A 25 -2.81 -12.80 39.43
N GLY A 26 -3.53 -13.16 38.35
CA GLY A 26 -4.73 -13.96 38.43
C GLY A 26 -4.54 -15.20 37.53
N ASP A 27 -5.18 -16.30 37.86
CA ASP A 27 -5.05 -17.58 37.11
C ASP A 27 -5.22 -17.41 35.60
N GLY A 28 -6.04 -16.47 35.13
CA GLY A 28 -6.25 -16.14 33.73
C GLY A 28 -5.05 -15.50 33.05
N THR A 29 -4.35 -14.59 33.71
CA THR A 29 -3.17 -13.88 33.15
C THR A 29 -1.99 -14.83 33.04
N ASP A 30 -1.77 -15.67 34.06
CA ASP A 30 -0.71 -16.70 34.04
C ASP A 30 -0.94 -17.75 32.93
N ARG A 31 -2.19 -18.16 32.72
CA ARG A 31 -2.55 -19.05 31.63
C ARG A 31 -2.29 -18.43 30.25
N LEU A 32 -2.61 -17.15 30.09
CA LEU A 32 -2.34 -16.42 28.85
C LEU A 32 -0.82 -16.34 28.59
N ALA A 33 -0.05 -15.95 29.59
CA ALA A 33 1.41 -15.88 29.51
C ALA A 33 2.03 -17.20 29.07
N LYS A 34 1.68 -18.31 29.76
CA LYS A 34 2.15 -19.65 29.44
C LYS A 34 1.78 -20.11 28.01
N ARG A 35 0.59 -19.70 27.50
CA ARG A 35 0.19 -20.02 26.13
C ARG A 35 1.00 -19.24 25.11
N ILE A 36 1.25 -17.95 25.33
CA ILE A 36 2.07 -17.12 24.46
C ILE A 36 3.50 -17.66 24.44
N ASP A 37 4.10 -17.92 25.60
CA ASP A 37 5.46 -18.44 25.69
C ASP A 37 5.62 -19.80 25.00
N ARG A 38 4.61 -20.65 25.06
CA ARG A 38 4.62 -21.94 24.33
C ARG A 38 4.62 -21.73 22.81
N ILE A 39 3.85 -20.76 22.31
CA ILE A 39 3.81 -20.43 20.86
C ILE A 39 5.16 -19.87 20.41
N LEU A 40 5.76 -19.05 21.26
CA LEU A 40 7.04 -18.38 20.99
C LEU A 40 8.26 -19.25 21.33
N SER A 41 8.05 -20.44 21.89
CA SER A 41 9.12 -21.36 22.23
C SER A 41 9.88 -21.82 20.97
N PRO A 42 11.23 -21.81 20.98
CA PRO A 42 12.06 -21.79 19.78
C PRO A 42 12.32 -23.16 19.16
N THR A 43 11.31 -23.82 18.66
CA THR A 43 11.55 -25.07 17.90
C THR A 43 11.84 -24.84 16.41
N LYS A 44 11.46 -23.68 15.83
CA LYS A 44 11.66 -23.41 14.39
C LYS A 44 12.28 -22.03 14.06
N ASN A 45 12.35 -21.11 15.01
CA ASN A 45 12.78 -19.72 14.75
C ASN A 45 13.70 -19.22 15.87
N LYS A 46 14.84 -19.84 16.05
CA LYS A 46 15.81 -19.48 17.12
C LYS A 46 16.31 -18.04 17.04
N ASP A 47 16.27 -17.45 15.84
CA ASP A 47 16.79 -16.10 15.58
C ASP A 47 15.67 -15.04 15.52
N LEU A 48 14.42 -15.41 15.88
CA LEU A 48 13.31 -14.46 15.84
C LEU A 48 13.33 -13.55 17.06
N LYS A 49 13.61 -12.26 16.82
CA LYS A 49 13.47 -11.22 17.85
C LYS A 49 12.02 -10.74 17.88
N VAL A 50 11.36 -10.91 19.03
CA VAL A 50 9.94 -10.59 19.22
C VAL A 50 9.76 -9.64 20.37
N GLY A 51 9.08 -8.50 20.13
CA GLY A 51 8.60 -7.59 21.16
C GLY A 51 7.08 -7.71 21.27
N ILE A 52 6.57 -7.85 22.48
CA ILE A 52 5.13 -7.93 22.77
C ILE A 52 4.80 -7.08 23.97
N TYR A 53 3.74 -6.28 23.83
CA TYR A 53 3.10 -5.58 24.94
C TYR A 53 1.58 -5.77 24.78
N ALA A 54 0.95 -6.40 25.75
CA ALA A 54 -0.47 -6.63 25.77
C ALA A 54 -1.08 -6.08 27.05
N ALA A 55 -2.07 -5.20 26.91
CA ALA A 55 -2.76 -4.58 28.03
C ALA A 55 -4.27 -4.55 27.81
N ASN A 56 -5.02 -4.47 28.88
CA ASN A 56 -6.46 -4.24 28.82
C ASN A 56 -6.72 -2.82 28.31
N ALA A 57 -7.41 -2.70 27.18
CA ALA A 57 -7.64 -1.40 26.54
C ALA A 57 -8.50 -0.42 27.38
N LYS A 58 -9.31 -0.92 28.32
CA LYS A 58 -10.16 -0.09 29.19
C LYS A 58 -9.46 0.33 30.47
N THR A 59 -8.69 -0.58 31.08
CA THR A 59 -8.10 -0.37 32.42
C THR A 59 -6.61 0.00 32.33
N GLY A 60 -5.94 -0.22 31.23
CA GLY A 60 -4.49 -0.09 31.08
C GLY A 60 -3.70 -1.20 31.80
N GLU A 61 -4.38 -2.19 32.38
CA GLU A 61 -3.73 -3.28 33.10
C GLU A 61 -2.88 -4.13 32.17
N LEU A 62 -1.61 -4.33 32.53
CA LEU A 62 -0.69 -5.17 31.76
C LEU A 62 -1.11 -6.63 31.87
N LEU A 63 -1.29 -7.29 30.74
CA LEU A 63 -1.65 -8.71 30.66
C LEU A 63 -0.44 -9.59 30.31
N TYR A 64 0.46 -9.08 29.43
CA TYR A 64 1.68 -9.77 29.01
C TYR A 64 2.68 -8.80 28.43
N GLN A 65 3.95 -9.01 28.70
CA GLN A 65 5.04 -8.28 28.04
C GLN A 65 6.25 -9.18 27.79
N ARG A 66 6.92 -8.94 26.69
CA ARG A 66 8.19 -9.56 26.33
C ARG A 66 8.97 -8.61 25.44
N ASN A 67 10.20 -8.26 25.83
CA ASN A 67 11.05 -7.32 25.10
C ASN A 67 10.31 -6.04 24.66
N SER A 68 9.37 -5.55 25.46
CA SER A 68 8.49 -4.43 25.11
C SER A 68 9.22 -3.11 24.95
N ASP A 69 10.38 -2.97 25.62
CA ASP A 69 11.20 -1.77 25.61
C ASP A 69 12.35 -1.84 24.58
N GLU A 70 12.46 -2.96 23.85
CA GLU A 70 13.48 -3.09 22.84
C GLU A 70 13.10 -2.35 21.55
N GLN A 71 14.06 -1.61 21.01
CA GLN A 71 13.86 -0.94 19.73
C GLN A 71 13.86 -1.96 18.59
N MET A 72 12.81 -1.90 17.78
CA MET A 72 12.61 -2.76 16.62
C MET A 72 12.21 -1.94 15.41
N ILE A 73 12.49 -2.44 14.21
CA ILE A 73 12.07 -1.80 12.98
C ILE A 73 10.55 -2.00 12.83
N PRO A 74 9.74 -0.93 12.87
CA PRO A 74 8.28 -1.04 12.89
C PRO A 74 7.69 -1.47 11.55
N ALA A 75 8.44 -1.33 10.45
CA ALA A 75 7.94 -1.54 9.09
C ALA A 75 6.54 -0.90 8.92
N SER A 76 5.55 -1.64 8.38
CA SER A 76 4.19 -1.13 8.16
C SER A 76 3.40 -0.83 9.44
N VAL A 77 3.86 -1.23 10.62
CA VAL A 77 3.22 -0.83 11.89
C VAL A 77 3.30 0.69 12.09
N SER A 78 4.30 1.36 11.49
CA SER A 78 4.39 2.83 11.48
C SER A 78 3.13 3.52 10.92
N LYS A 79 2.35 2.84 10.06
CA LYS A 79 1.08 3.36 9.52
C LYS A 79 0.03 3.64 10.59
N VAL A 80 0.10 2.98 11.74
CA VAL A 80 -0.79 3.25 12.89
C VAL A 80 -0.59 4.68 13.38
N PHE A 81 0.66 5.14 13.48
CA PHE A 81 0.98 6.52 13.88
C PHE A 81 0.51 7.52 12.83
N THR A 82 0.76 7.25 11.55
CA THR A 82 0.29 8.09 10.45
C THR A 82 -1.24 8.20 10.46
N SER A 83 -1.94 7.08 10.62
CA SER A 83 -3.41 7.06 10.70
C SER A 83 -3.93 7.83 11.91
N TYR A 84 -3.29 7.67 13.07
CA TYR A 84 -3.65 8.42 14.27
C TYR A 84 -3.52 9.92 14.06
N VAL A 85 -2.39 10.38 13.51
CA VAL A 85 -2.17 11.80 13.22
C VAL A 85 -3.19 12.31 12.21
N ALA A 86 -3.47 11.55 11.16
CA ALA A 86 -4.49 11.90 10.17
C ALA A 86 -5.87 12.07 10.82
N LEU A 87 -6.32 11.12 11.64
CA LEU A 87 -7.59 11.20 12.35
C LEU A 87 -7.67 12.41 13.33
N LYS A 88 -6.54 12.76 13.95
CA LYS A 88 -6.47 13.91 14.87
C LYS A 88 -6.45 15.27 14.15
N ARG A 89 -5.82 15.34 12.99
CA ARG A 89 -5.58 16.59 12.26
C ARG A 89 -6.61 16.85 11.17
N LEU A 90 -7.08 15.80 10.52
CA LEU A 90 -8.06 15.87 9.46
C LEU A 90 -9.46 15.62 10.04
N LYS A 91 -10.47 16.24 9.46
CA LYS A 91 -11.86 15.95 9.83
C LYS A 91 -12.30 14.63 9.17
N PRO A 92 -13.31 13.93 9.72
CA PRO A 92 -13.86 12.70 9.11
C PRO A 92 -14.39 12.92 7.68
N THR A 93 -14.72 14.18 7.33
CA THR A 93 -15.19 14.58 6.00
C THR A 93 -14.06 14.96 5.05
N SER A 94 -12.81 14.91 5.49
CA SER A 94 -11.65 15.20 4.64
C SER A 94 -11.51 14.15 3.55
N ALA A 95 -11.34 14.59 2.31
CA ALA A 95 -11.15 13.72 1.15
C ALA A 95 -10.05 14.30 0.25
N PHE A 96 -9.30 13.41 -0.32
CA PHE A 96 -8.41 13.74 -1.42
C PHE A 96 -9.24 13.93 -2.69
N LYS A 97 -8.79 14.81 -3.59
CA LYS A 97 -9.55 15.15 -4.79
C LYS A 97 -8.67 14.99 -6.03
N THR A 98 -9.20 14.30 -7.02
CA THR A 98 -8.73 14.41 -8.40
C THR A 98 -9.69 15.33 -9.15
N GLN A 99 -9.19 16.34 -9.81
CA GLN A 99 -9.99 17.40 -10.42
C GLN A 99 -9.75 17.45 -11.93
N ILE A 100 -10.81 17.76 -12.68
CA ILE A 100 -10.72 17.99 -14.13
C ILE A 100 -10.87 19.48 -14.38
N TYR A 101 -10.01 20.02 -15.23
CA TYR A 101 -10.11 21.39 -15.73
C TYR A 101 -10.03 21.39 -17.25
N VAL A 102 -10.63 22.39 -17.86
CA VAL A 102 -10.60 22.61 -19.31
C VAL A 102 -10.21 24.06 -19.61
N THR A 103 -9.52 24.30 -20.73
CA THR A 103 -9.02 25.64 -21.09
C THR A 103 -9.85 26.32 -22.17
N GLY A 104 -10.85 25.65 -22.72
CA GLY A 104 -11.65 26.18 -23.81
C GLY A 104 -13.13 25.85 -23.72
N PRO A 105 -13.96 26.45 -24.59
CA PRO A 105 -15.40 26.19 -24.62
C PRO A 105 -15.70 24.79 -25.16
N ILE A 106 -16.84 24.26 -24.75
CA ILE A 106 -17.41 23.03 -25.30
C ILE A 106 -18.47 23.43 -26.31
N LYS A 107 -18.28 23.04 -27.58
CA LYS A 107 -19.23 23.28 -28.68
C LYS A 107 -19.49 21.98 -29.42
N GLU A 108 -20.73 21.59 -29.56
CA GLU A 108 -21.15 20.36 -30.26
C GLU A 108 -20.40 19.09 -29.82
N GLY A 109 -20.06 19.04 -28.54
CA GLY A 109 -19.30 17.93 -27.95
C GLY A 109 -17.78 18.00 -28.13
N ILE A 110 -17.28 19.05 -28.79
CA ILE A 110 -15.84 19.25 -29.02
C ILE A 110 -15.32 20.26 -28.00
N LEU A 111 -14.26 19.88 -27.26
CA LEU A 111 -13.54 20.78 -26.38
C LEU A 111 -12.55 21.63 -27.21
N GLY A 112 -12.73 22.95 -27.25
CA GLY A 112 -11.88 23.90 -27.98
C GLY A 112 -10.57 24.24 -27.26
N GLY A 113 -10.01 23.32 -26.48
CA GLY A 113 -8.79 23.52 -25.70
C GLY A 113 -8.28 22.22 -25.11
N ASP A 114 -7.46 22.33 -24.06
CA ASP A 114 -6.85 21.19 -23.35
C ASP A 114 -7.69 20.71 -22.19
N LEU A 115 -7.55 19.44 -21.83
CA LEU A 115 -8.12 18.85 -20.62
C LEU A 115 -7.00 18.51 -19.64
N TYR A 116 -7.13 18.97 -18.41
CA TYR A 116 -6.20 18.72 -17.32
C TYR A 116 -6.81 17.75 -16.31
N ILE A 117 -6.04 16.75 -15.91
CA ILE A 117 -6.33 15.89 -14.76
C ILE A 117 -5.37 16.30 -13.66
N LYS A 118 -5.86 16.99 -12.64
CA LYS A 118 -5.04 17.46 -11.51
C LYS A 118 -5.20 16.52 -10.32
N GLY A 119 -4.10 15.90 -9.93
CA GLY A 119 -4.04 15.06 -8.75
C GLY A 119 -3.90 15.86 -7.47
N GLY A 120 -4.65 15.50 -6.44
CA GLY A 120 -4.56 16.05 -5.09
C GLY A 120 -4.05 15.03 -4.06
N GLY A 121 -3.28 14.03 -4.48
CA GLY A 121 -2.74 13.00 -3.61
C GLY A 121 -3.73 11.88 -3.27
N ASP A 122 -4.76 11.65 -4.10
CA ASP A 122 -5.73 10.58 -3.90
C ASP A 122 -5.09 9.20 -4.17
N PRO A 123 -4.87 8.37 -3.14
CA PRO A 123 -4.28 7.04 -3.30
C PRO A 123 -5.28 6.02 -3.88
N SER A 124 -6.55 6.38 -4.00
CA SER A 124 -7.62 5.49 -4.41
C SER A 124 -8.01 5.60 -5.88
N LEU A 125 -7.26 6.38 -6.69
CA LEU A 125 -7.49 6.51 -8.12
C LEU A 125 -7.02 5.24 -8.83
N VAL A 126 -7.91 4.27 -8.95
CA VAL A 126 -7.72 2.99 -9.64
C VAL A 126 -8.54 2.95 -10.93
N SER A 127 -8.43 1.87 -11.71
CA SER A 127 -9.09 1.74 -13.01
C SER A 127 -10.58 2.03 -12.97
N GLU A 128 -11.30 1.54 -11.96
CA GLU A 128 -12.73 1.79 -11.79
C GLU A 128 -13.05 3.26 -11.55
N ARG A 129 -12.23 3.94 -10.76
CA ARG A 129 -12.41 5.38 -10.51
C ARG A 129 -12.01 6.21 -11.71
N MET A 130 -10.99 5.80 -12.46
CA MET A 130 -10.64 6.44 -13.73
C MET A 130 -11.77 6.30 -14.75
N TRP A 131 -12.40 5.13 -14.83
CA TRP A 131 -13.59 4.93 -15.66
C TRP A 131 -14.75 5.86 -15.24
N MET A 132 -15.00 5.99 -13.94
CA MET A 132 -16.01 6.93 -13.43
C MET A 132 -15.67 8.36 -13.81
N LEU A 133 -14.41 8.77 -13.68
CA LEU A 133 -13.94 10.10 -14.04
C LEU A 133 -14.12 10.39 -15.54
N ALA A 134 -13.79 9.43 -16.40
CA ALA A 134 -14.03 9.52 -17.85
C ALA A 134 -15.53 9.69 -18.16
N ASN A 135 -16.42 9.00 -17.45
CA ASN A 135 -17.85 9.16 -17.61
C ASN A 135 -18.34 10.54 -17.12
N GLU A 136 -17.73 11.14 -16.10
CA GLU A 136 -18.03 12.54 -15.72
C GLU A 136 -17.68 13.51 -16.87
N VAL A 137 -16.52 13.31 -17.50
CA VAL A 137 -16.14 14.09 -18.67
C VAL A 137 -17.17 13.95 -19.81
N LEU A 138 -17.61 12.72 -20.08
CA LEU A 138 -18.67 12.48 -21.09
C LEU A 138 -20.02 13.15 -20.69
N ARG A 139 -20.40 13.09 -19.43
CA ARG A 139 -21.63 13.74 -18.92
C ARG A 139 -21.57 15.27 -18.97
N SER A 140 -20.36 15.85 -18.89
CA SER A 140 -20.19 17.29 -19.08
C SER A 140 -20.38 17.76 -20.54
N GLY A 141 -20.63 16.81 -21.45
CA GLY A 141 -20.87 17.07 -22.88
C GLY A 141 -19.62 16.98 -23.74
N ILE A 142 -18.46 16.67 -23.19
CA ILE A 142 -17.19 16.51 -23.96
C ILE A 142 -17.17 15.11 -24.57
N ARG A 143 -17.07 15.03 -25.91
CA ARG A 143 -16.98 13.79 -26.67
C ARG A 143 -15.67 13.68 -27.47
N ASN A 144 -15.09 14.83 -27.79
CA ASN A 144 -13.84 14.91 -28.56
C ASN A 144 -12.94 16.01 -27.98
N ILE A 145 -11.66 15.71 -27.84
CA ILE A 145 -10.60 16.58 -27.32
C ILE A 145 -9.49 16.62 -28.37
N PRO A 146 -9.54 17.56 -29.33
CA PRO A 146 -8.45 17.72 -30.32
C PRO A 146 -7.16 18.26 -29.68
N GLY A 147 -7.28 18.92 -28.52
CA GLY A 147 -6.15 19.42 -27.73
C GLY A 147 -5.43 18.34 -26.94
N ASN A 148 -4.71 18.76 -25.93
CA ASN A 148 -3.90 17.87 -25.10
C ASN A 148 -4.68 17.33 -23.89
N LEU A 149 -4.33 16.12 -23.47
CA LEU A 149 -4.64 15.59 -22.15
C LEU A 149 -3.41 15.77 -21.27
N ILE A 150 -3.54 16.62 -20.25
CA ILE A 150 -2.43 17.04 -19.40
C ILE A 150 -2.59 16.44 -18.01
N ALA A 151 -1.61 15.62 -17.59
CA ALA A 151 -1.53 15.06 -16.25
C ALA A 151 -0.78 16.04 -15.33
N ASP A 152 -1.52 16.66 -14.38
CA ASP A 152 -0.97 17.65 -13.45
C ASP A 152 -0.73 17.04 -12.07
N GLY A 153 0.53 16.77 -11.76
CA GLY A 153 0.99 16.29 -10.45
C GLY A 153 1.61 17.39 -9.57
N SER A 154 1.43 18.66 -9.89
CA SER A 154 2.09 19.81 -9.25
C SER A 154 1.68 20.08 -7.80
N TYR A 155 0.71 19.34 -7.26
CA TYR A 155 0.29 19.46 -5.86
C TYR A 155 1.35 18.96 -4.88
N PHE A 156 2.19 18.00 -5.28
CA PHE A 156 3.38 17.59 -4.55
C PHE A 156 4.62 18.18 -5.20
N ASP A 157 5.73 18.17 -4.47
CA ASP A 157 7.06 18.49 -5.00
C ASP A 157 7.54 17.44 -6.01
N THR A 158 8.80 17.56 -6.42
CA THR A 158 9.42 16.66 -7.40
C THR A 158 10.06 15.41 -6.78
N GLU A 159 10.06 15.28 -5.46
CA GLU A 159 10.62 14.13 -4.77
C GLU A 159 9.69 12.92 -4.94
N ARG A 160 10.06 12.02 -5.83
CA ARG A 160 9.26 10.81 -6.16
C ARG A 160 9.60 9.61 -5.28
N VAL A 161 10.81 9.56 -4.77
CA VAL A 161 11.34 8.45 -3.98
C VAL A 161 12.20 9.02 -2.85
N PRO A 162 11.88 8.78 -1.58
CA PRO A 162 12.68 9.24 -0.46
C PRO A 162 14.12 8.72 -0.52
N ASP A 163 15.10 9.58 -0.26
CA ASP A 163 16.53 9.20 -0.25
C ASP A 163 16.85 8.09 0.75
N THR A 164 16.06 7.98 1.81
CA THR A 164 16.18 6.94 2.83
C THR A 164 15.75 5.56 2.36
N ARG A 165 15.15 5.45 1.16
CA ARG A 165 14.65 4.18 0.62
C ARG A 165 15.82 3.29 0.19
N PRO A 166 15.90 2.03 0.68
CA PRO A 166 16.93 1.11 0.25
C PRO A 166 16.87 0.80 -1.24
N LYS A 167 18.00 0.94 -1.95
CA LYS A 167 18.07 0.76 -3.41
C LYS A 167 17.73 -0.67 -3.87
N TYR A 168 17.95 -1.67 -3.01
CA TYR A 168 17.67 -3.08 -3.33
C TYR A 168 16.15 -3.43 -3.32
N LEU A 169 15.30 -2.49 -2.92
CA LEU A 169 13.84 -2.68 -2.90
C LEU A 169 13.13 -2.05 -4.09
N LYS A 170 13.86 -1.62 -5.13
CA LYS A 170 13.30 -0.88 -6.27
C LYS A 170 12.14 -1.60 -6.97
N ASP A 171 12.22 -2.93 -7.11
CA ASP A 171 11.29 -3.73 -7.89
C ASP A 171 10.07 -4.20 -7.09
N GLN A 172 9.90 -3.72 -5.87
CA GLN A 172 8.76 -4.08 -5.05
C GLN A 172 7.62 -3.09 -5.26
N ALA A 173 6.40 -3.59 -5.50
CA ALA A 173 5.21 -2.76 -5.74
C ALA A 173 4.95 -1.73 -4.62
N TYR A 174 5.23 -2.08 -3.35
CA TYR A 174 5.10 -1.15 -2.22
C TYR A 174 6.15 -0.04 -2.20
N ASN A 175 7.12 -0.07 -3.10
CA ASN A 175 8.15 0.95 -3.29
C ASN A 175 7.94 1.77 -4.58
N ALA A 176 6.78 1.68 -5.21
CA ALA A 176 6.45 2.49 -6.36
C ALA A 176 6.69 3.98 -6.07
N PRO A 177 7.13 4.77 -7.04
CA PRO A 177 7.29 6.20 -6.89
C PRO A 177 5.98 6.88 -6.48
N LEU A 178 6.06 7.96 -5.70
CA LEU A 178 4.92 8.74 -5.26
C LEU A 178 4.65 9.91 -6.20
N GLY A 179 3.39 10.31 -6.29
CA GLY A 179 2.98 11.51 -7.04
C GLY A 179 1.62 11.99 -6.58
N ALA A 180 1.34 13.28 -6.79
CA ALA A 180 0.03 13.84 -6.48
C ALA A 180 -1.07 13.29 -7.38
N LEU A 181 -0.73 12.94 -8.62
CA LEU A 181 -1.58 12.18 -9.54
C LEU A 181 -0.99 10.76 -9.65
N SER A 182 -1.52 9.85 -8.85
CA SER A 182 -1.15 8.43 -8.84
C SER A 182 -2.31 7.62 -9.40
N PHE A 183 -1.99 6.63 -10.23
CA PHE A 183 -2.97 5.73 -10.83
C PHE A 183 -2.55 4.28 -10.59
N ASN A 184 -3.48 3.42 -10.15
CA ASN A 184 -3.22 2.03 -9.81
C ASN A 184 -1.97 1.87 -8.92
N PHE A 185 -1.83 2.72 -7.89
CA PHE A 185 -0.68 2.76 -6.97
C PHE A 185 0.68 2.98 -7.67
N ASN A 186 0.70 3.56 -8.87
CA ASN A 186 1.87 3.69 -9.74
C ASN A 186 2.57 2.35 -10.03
N THR A 187 1.77 1.31 -10.16
CA THR A 187 2.21 -0.05 -10.49
C THR A 187 1.46 -0.58 -11.70
N THR A 188 2.07 -1.54 -12.39
CA THR A 188 1.44 -2.32 -13.44
C THR A 188 1.54 -3.80 -13.08
N THR A 189 0.44 -4.50 -13.13
CA THR A 189 0.43 -5.95 -12.93
C THR A 189 0.83 -6.65 -14.23
N ILE A 190 1.73 -7.61 -14.12
CA ILE A 190 2.12 -8.48 -15.23
C ILE A 190 1.53 -9.85 -14.98
N TYR A 191 0.67 -10.29 -15.88
CA TYR A 191 0.10 -11.64 -15.86
C TYR A 191 0.92 -12.55 -16.77
N ILE A 192 1.30 -13.70 -16.24
CA ILE A 192 2.06 -14.72 -16.97
C ILE A 192 1.23 -16.01 -16.95
N ARG A 193 0.92 -16.54 -18.10
CA ARG A 193 0.23 -17.81 -18.27
C ARG A 193 1.13 -18.77 -19.06
N PRO A 194 1.29 -20.02 -18.62
CA PRO A 194 2.03 -21.01 -19.38
C PRO A 194 1.56 -21.11 -20.83
N GLY A 195 2.47 -21.37 -21.74
CA GLY A 195 2.16 -21.75 -23.12
C GLY A 195 1.59 -23.18 -23.18
N GLU A 196 1.24 -23.63 -24.39
CA GLU A 196 0.54 -24.90 -24.58
C GLU A 196 1.39 -26.13 -24.24
N LYS A 197 2.70 -26.03 -24.37
CA LYS A 197 3.64 -27.15 -24.15
C LYS A 197 4.92 -26.68 -23.45
N ASP A 198 5.62 -27.62 -22.83
CA ASP A 198 6.93 -27.39 -22.28
C ASP A 198 7.89 -26.77 -23.33
N GLY A 199 8.67 -25.81 -22.90
CA GLY A 199 9.63 -25.11 -23.74
C GLY A 199 9.03 -24.00 -24.62
N THR A 200 7.69 -23.89 -24.73
CA THR A 200 7.04 -22.81 -25.48
C THR A 200 7.07 -21.49 -24.70
N THR A 201 6.98 -20.38 -25.41
CA THR A 201 6.92 -19.04 -24.80
C THR A 201 5.61 -18.87 -24.05
N PRO A 202 5.62 -18.46 -22.77
CA PRO A 202 4.41 -18.15 -22.03
C PRO A 202 3.72 -16.91 -22.59
N ILE A 203 2.42 -16.82 -22.37
CA ILE A 203 1.63 -15.63 -22.70
C ILE A 203 1.82 -14.63 -21.57
N VAL A 204 2.22 -13.40 -21.94
CA VAL A 204 2.42 -12.31 -20.98
C VAL A 204 1.56 -11.11 -21.41
N PHE A 205 0.85 -10.52 -20.46
CA PHE A 205 0.10 -9.28 -20.67
C PHE A 205 0.12 -8.41 -19.41
N THR A 206 -0.03 -7.11 -19.63
CA THR A 206 -0.07 -6.10 -18.56
C THR A 206 -1.51 -5.72 -18.23
N ASP A 207 -1.76 -5.35 -16.97
CA ASP A 207 -3.03 -4.78 -16.53
C ASP A 207 -2.78 -3.49 -15.70
N PRO A 208 -3.30 -2.33 -16.12
CA PRO A 208 -4.03 -2.12 -17.38
C PRO A 208 -3.16 -2.35 -18.62
N GLN A 209 -3.78 -2.83 -19.69
CA GLN A 209 -3.09 -2.94 -20.97
C GLN A 209 -2.72 -1.54 -21.46
N ASN A 210 -1.48 -1.35 -21.83
CA ASN A 210 -0.94 -0.06 -22.26
C ASN A 210 0.21 -0.23 -23.25
N SER A 211 0.55 0.85 -23.96
CA SER A 211 1.68 0.92 -24.88
C SER A 211 2.92 1.61 -24.29
N TYR A 212 2.87 1.97 -22.99
CA TYR A 212 3.98 2.64 -22.32
C TYR A 212 5.05 1.66 -21.83
N ILE A 213 4.65 0.41 -21.57
CA ILE A 213 5.54 -0.64 -21.06
C ILE A 213 5.76 -1.66 -22.16
N ASP A 214 7.02 -1.80 -22.61
CA ASP A 214 7.45 -2.87 -23.49
C ASP A 214 7.84 -4.10 -22.68
N VAL A 215 7.20 -5.23 -22.96
CA VAL A 215 7.50 -6.51 -22.33
C VAL A 215 8.42 -7.34 -23.19
N VAL A 216 9.67 -7.50 -22.79
CA VAL A 216 10.62 -8.43 -23.42
C VAL A 216 10.49 -9.80 -22.77
N ASN A 217 9.74 -10.71 -23.40
CA ASN A 217 9.47 -12.02 -22.84
C ASN A 217 10.52 -13.05 -23.32
N GLN A 218 11.44 -13.43 -22.44
CA GLN A 218 12.46 -14.45 -22.66
C GLN A 218 12.19 -15.75 -21.86
N ALA A 219 11.05 -15.83 -21.15
CA ALA A 219 10.71 -16.98 -20.36
C ALA A 219 10.30 -18.19 -21.21
N LYS A 220 10.39 -19.37 -20.62
CA LYS A 220 9.90 -20.62 -21.21
C LYS A 220 8.97 -21.32 -20.25
N THR A 221 7.94 -21.94 -20.78
CA THR A 221 7.04 -22.82 -20.03
C THR A 221 7.82 -24.03 -19.53
N GLY A 222 7.82 -24.25 -18.21
CA GLY A 222 8.44 -25.43 -17.62
C GLY A 222 7.44 -26.58 -17.47
N SER A 223 7.97 -27.80 -17.24
CA SER A 223 7.13 -28.95 -16.90
C SER A 223 6.53 -28.81 -15.49
N SER A 224 5.40 -29.45 -15.23
CA SER A 224 4.75 -29.49 -13.92
C SER A 224 5.63 -30.09 -12.80
N THR A 225 6.73 -30.76 -13.17
CA THR A 225 7.71 -31.37 -12.26
C THR A 225 8.95 -30.51 -12.06
N SER A 226 9.12 -29.40 -12.80
CA SER A 226 10.25 -28.50 -12.61
C SER A 226 10.12 -27.77 -11.28
N LYS A 227 11.12 -27.97 -10.40
CA LYS A 227 11.25 -27.14 -9.18
C LYS A 227 11.53 -25.70 -9.62
N ASN A 228 10.87 -24.75 -8.97
CA ASN A 228 11.17 -23.32 -9.15
C ASN A 228 12.68 -23.11 -8.92
N SER A 229 13.38 -22.74 -9.96
CA SER A 229 14.79 -22.32 -9.90
C SER A 229 14.90 -20.83 -9.59
#